data_1ca6351d2fdd758d2b49c822049c2ae8
#
_entry.id   1ca6351d2fdd758d2b49c822049c2ae8
#
_cell.length_a   1.000
_cell.length_b   1.000
_cell.length_c   1.000
_cell.angle_alpha   90.00
_cell.angle_beta   90.00
_cell.angle_gamma   90.00
#
_symmetry.space_group_name_H-M   'P 1'
#
loop_
_entity.id
_entity.type
_entity.pdbx_description
1 polymer ?
#
loop_
_entity_poly.entity_id
_entity_poly.type
_entity_poly.pdbx_seq_one_letter_code
_entity_poly.pdbx_strand_id
1 'polypeptide(L)'
;MTTADELIKRAGLRSTAPRRAVLDMLLTRPHLTAPELASALPATLSHQGLYNVLDDLRRAGIVRSFEPAGSIARYETRVGDNHHHLVCRDCGKITDVDCAIGMPPCLTPIDDAGFSAIDEAEVTWWGTCTTCTESQKGQR
;
A
#
# COMPACT_ATOMS: atom_id res chain seq x y z
N MET A 1 -0.49 -15.70 14.73
CA MET A 1 -0.12 -14.51 13.95
C MET A 1 1.00 -14.88 12.98
N THR A 2 0.85 -14.58 11.71
CA THR A 2 1.85 -14.95 10.69
C THR A 2 3.00 -13.96 10.73
N THR A 3 4.23 -14.45 10.83
CA THR A 3 5.43 -13.61 10.88
C THR A 3 5.91 -13.26 9.48
N ALA A 4 6.75 -12.22 9.37
CA ALA A 4 7.39 -11.86 8.11
C ALA A 4 8.21 -13.04 7.53
N ASP A 5 8.93 -13.75 8.38
CA ASP A 5 9.70 -14.92 7.99
C ASP A 5 8.83 -16.00 7.33
N GLU A 6 7.70 -16.32 7.96
CA GLU A 6 6.76 -17.31 7.43
C GLU A 6 6.15 -16.86 6.08
N LEU A 7 5.76 -15.59 5.96
CA LEU A 7 5.21 -15.04 4.72
C LEU A 7 6.22 -15.12 3.57
N ILE A 8 7.46 -14.74 3.83
CA ILE A 8 8.54 -14.77 2.84
C ILE A 8 8.80 -16.21 2.36
N LYS A 9 8.90 -17.15 3.29
CA LYS A 9 9.12 -18.56 2.97
C LYS A 9 7.95 -19.17 2.19
N ARG A 10 6.73 -18.89 2.58
CA ARG A 10 5.52 -19.35 1.85
C ARG A 10 5.48 -18.81 0.42
N ALA A 11 5.99 -17.62 0.20
CA ALA A 11 6.05 -17.01 -1.14
C ALA A 11 7.20 -17.58 -2.00
N GLY A 12 7.96 -18.55 -1.48
CA GLY A 12 9.06 -19.18 -2.21
C GLY A 12 10.33 -18.35 -2.22
N LEU A 13 10.43 -17.34 -1.39
CA LEU A 13 11.60 -16.48 -1.31
C LEU A 13 12.52 -16.91 -0.15
N ARG A 14 13.81 -16.68 -0.36
CA ARG A 14 14.77 -16.81 0.73
C ARG A 14 14.50 -15.73 1.78
N SER A 15 14.37 -16.13 3.03
CA SER A 15 14.17 -15.21 4.15
C SER A 15 15.51 -14.60 4.56
N THR A 16 15.76 -13.38 4.08
CA THR A 16 16.95 -12.60 4.42
C THR A 16 16.60 -11.55 5.46
N ALA A 17 17.61 -11.08 6.20
CA ALA A 17 17.41 -10.03 7.19
C ALA A 17 16.81 -8.75 6.61
N PRO A 18 17.25 -8.23 5.44
CA PRO A 18 16.62 -7.08 4.82
C PRO A 18 15.14 -7.31 4.45
N ARG A 19 14.81 -8.46 3.87
CA ARG A 19 13.41 -8.79 3.51
C ARG A 19 12.52 -8.85 4.74
N ARG A 20 12.99 -9.48 5.81
CA ARG A 20 12.23 -9.53 7.07
C ARG A 20 12.01 -8.15 7.66
N ALA A 21 13.07 -7.32 7.70
CA ALA A 21 12.98 -5.98 8.28
C ALA A 21 11.98 -5.09 7.53
N VAL A 22 12.02 -5.11 6.19
CA VAL A 22 11.07 -4.34 5.37
C VAL A 22 9.65 -4.83 5.57
N LEU A 23 9.43 -6.14 5.52
CA LEU A 23 8.10 -6.71 5.66
C LEU A 23 7.52 -6.50 7.06
N ASP A 24 8.32 -6.67 8.11
CA ASP A 24 7.90 -6.38 9.49
C ASP A 24 7.45 -4.93 9.65
N MET A 25 8.18 -3.99 9.06
CA MET A 25 7.81 -2.58 9.11
C MET A 25 6.47 -2.33 8.43
N LEU A 26 6.24 -2.92 7.26
CA LEU A 26 4.98 -2.77 6.52
C LEU A 26 3.80 -3.48 7.19
N LEU A 27 4.05 -4.57 7.90
CA LEU A 27 3.01 -5.24 8.70
C LEU A 27 2.54 -4.38 9.86
N THR A 28 3.44 -3.58 10.43
CA THR A 28 3.16 -2.70 11.56
C THR A 28 2.64 -1.33 11.11
N ARG A 29 3.20 -0.79 10.05
CA ARG A 29 2.90 0.54 9.53
C ARG A 29 2.61 0.45 8.03
N PRO A 30 1.34 0.25 7.66
CA PRO A 30 0.96 0.20 6.24
C PRO A 30 1.09 1.57 5.57
N HIS A 31 1.13 1.55 4.25
CA HIS A 31 1.13 2.74 3.39
C HIS A 31 2.41 3.57 3.42
N LEU A 32 3.54 3.00 3.86
CA LEU A 32 4.82 3.71 3.85
C LEU A 32 5.38 3.83 2.43
N THR A 33 5.98 4.97 2.14
CA THR A 33 6.78 5.19 0.93
C THR A 33 8.18 4.61 1.12
N ALA A 34 8.94 4.44 0.02
CA ALA A 34 10.31 3.97 0.13
C ALA A 34 11.22 4.92 0.94
N PRO A 35 11.14 6.26 0.80
CA PRO A 35 11.88 7.16 1.68
C PRO A 35 11.52 7.02 3.15
N GLU A 36 10.24 6.84 3.47
CA GLU A 36 9.78 6.64 4.86
C GLU A 36 10.33 5.32 5.43
N LEU A 37 10.32 4.25 4.62
CA LEU A 37 10.93 2.97 4.99
C LEU A 37 12.44 3.13 5.22
N ALA A 38 13.14 3.83 4.34
CA ALA A 38 14.57 4.07 4.46
C ALA A 38 14.91 4.80 5.77
N SER A 39 14.07 5.76 6.18
CA SER A 39 14.26 6.51 7.43
C SER A 39 13.99 5.66 8.67
N ALA A 40 13.12 4.66 8.57
CA ALA A 40 12.73 3.81 9.70
C ALA A 40 13.61 2.56 9.84
N LEU A 41 14.34 2.19 8.80
CA LEU A 41 15.18 0.98 8.76
C LEU A 41 16.64 1.31 9.05
N PRO A 42 17.46 0.31 9.46
CA PRO A 42 18.89 0.54 9.68
C PRO A 42 19.60 1.05 8.43
N ALA A 43 20.57 1.96 8.63
CA ALA A 43 21.33 2.59 7.55
C ALA A 43 22.20 1.61 6.73
N THR A 44 22.30 0.35 7.15
CA THR A 44 23.03 -0.71 6.44
C THR A 44 22.37 -1.13 5.14
N LEU A 45 21.08 -0.83 4.97
CA LEU A 45 20.36 -1.11 3.73
C LEU A 45 20.43 0.11 2.80
N SER A 46 21.06 -0.05 1.63
CA SER A 46 21.15 1.02 0.64
C SER A 46 19.78 1.30 0.01
N HIS A 47 19.64 2.49 -0.63
CA HIS A 47 18.42 2.81 -1.37
C HIS A 47 18.13 1.78 -2.46
N GLN A 48 19.14 1.38 -3.23
CA GLN A 48 18.96 0.36 -4.26
C GLN A 48 18.61 -0.99 -3.64
N GLY A 49 19.22 -1.36 -2.53
CA GLY A 49 18.90 -2.59 -1.79
C GLY A 49 17.45 -2.60 -1.32
N LEU A 50 16.95 -1.47 -0.80
CA LEU A 50 15.55 -1.32 -0.39
C LEU A 50 14.60 -1.52 -1.56
N TYR A 51 14.85 -0.86 -2.69
CA TYR A 51 14.01 -1.02 -3.89
C TYR A 51 14.03 -2.44 -4.42
N ASN A 52 15.19 -3.10 -4.39
CA ASN A 52 15.29 -4.51 -4.79
C ASN A 52 14.45 -5.41 -3.89
N VAL A 53 14.48 -5.19 -2.58
CA VAL A 53 13.65 -5.93 -1.61
C VAL A 53 12.16 -5.70 -1.88
N LEU A 54 11.75 -4.44 -2.03
CA LEU A 54 10.35 -4.10 -2.32
C LEU A 54 9.87 -4.74 -3.62
N ASP A 55 10.70 -4.74 -4.64
CA ASP A 55 10.37 -5.36 -5.93
C ASP A 55 10.22 -6.89 -5.81
N ASP A 56 11.13 -7.53 -5.08
CA ASP A 56 11.06 -8.98 -4.83
C ASP A 56 9.78 -9.35 -4.08
N LEU A 57 9.45 -8.61 -3.03
CA LEU A 57 8.23 -8.85 -2.22
C LEU A 57 6.96 -8.61 -3.04
N ARG A 58 6.97 -7.60 -3.90
CA ARG A 58 5.84 -7.29 -4.77
C ARG A 58 5.66 -8.37 -5.85
N ARG A 59 6.73 -8.80 -6.49
CA ARG A 59 6.68 -9.89 -7.48
C ARG A 59 6.21 -11.20 -6.87
N ALA A 60 6.54 -11.45 -5.62
CA ALA A 60 6.08 -12.62 -4.88
C ALA A 60 4.62 -12.52 -4.41
N GLY A 61 3.97 -11.38 -4.60
CA GLY A 61 2.57 -11.17 -4.27
C GLY A 61 2.27 -10.97 -2.80
N ILE A 62 3.26 -10.71 -1.95
CA ILE A 62 3.06 -10.48 -0.50
C ILE A 62 3.07 -9.00 -0.12
N VAL A 63 3.41 -8.14 -1.08
CA VAL A 63 3.35 -6.69 -0.96
C VAL A 63 2.74 -6.14 -2.25
N ARG A 64 1.90 -5.13 -2.13
CA ARG A 64 1.42 -4.37 -3.29
C ARG A 64 1.81 -2.90 -3.13
N SER A 65 1.84 -2.20 -4.24
CA SER A 65 2.07 -0.76 -4.26
C SER A 65 0.88 -0.04 -4.90
N PHE A 66 0.64 1.19 -4.47
CA PHE A 66 -0.34 2.08 -5.08
C PHE A 66 0.18 3.51 -5.03
N GLU A 67 -0.27 4.33 -5.98
CA GLU A 67 0.17 5.71 -6.10
C GLU A 67 -1.04 6.65 -6.08
N PRO A 68 -1.41 7.19 -4.89
CA PRO A 68 -2.44 8.23 -4.85
C PRO A 68 -1.96 9.45 -5.64
N ALA A 69 -2.85 10.13 -6.32
CA ALA A 69 -2.51 11.31 -7.11
C ALA A 69 -1.73 12.33 -6.28
N GLY A 70 -0.58 12.78 -6.78
CA GLY A 70 0.31 13.71 -6.07
C GLY A 70 1.25 13.05 -5.07
N SER A 71 1.28 11.73 -4.99
CA SER A 71 2.18 10.97 -4.11
C SER A 71 3.05 10.03 -4.93
N ILE A 72 4.21 9.68 -4.39
CA ILE A 72 5.01 8.56 -4.88
C ILE A 72 4.40 7.24 -4.40
N ALA A 73 4.91 6.12 -4.90
CA ALA A 73 4.40 4.80 -4.54
C ALA A 73 4.43 4.56 -3.03
N ARG A 74 3.35 4.01 -2.52
CA ARG A 74 3.19 3.54 -1.15
C ARG A 74 3.02 2.03 -1.17
N TYR A 75 3.48 1.36 -0.13
CA TYR A 75 3.53 -0.09 -0.06
C TYR A 75 2.66 -0.61 1.08
N GLU A 76 2.01 -1.73 0.84
CA GLU A 76 1.14 -2.37 1.83
C GLU A 76 1.20 -3.89 1.74
N THR A 77 0.89 -4.56 2.85
CA THR A 77 0.87 -6.02 2.95
C THR A 77 -0.52 -6.62 2.74
N ARG A 78 -1.55 -5.78 2.68
CA ARG A 78 -2.91 -6.23 2.40
C ARG A 78 -3.07 -6.54 0.92
N VAL A 79 -3.02 -7.82 0.58
CA VAL A 79 -3.06 -8.35 -0.79
C VAL A 79 -4.16 -9.39 -0.94
N GLY A 80 -4.57 -9.65 -2.17
CA GLY A 80 -5.52 -10.70 -2.47
C GLY A 80 -6.99 -10.37 -2.17
N ASP A 81 -7.30 -9.12 -1.86
CA ASP A 81 -8.65 -8.63 -1.68
C ASP A 81 -8.90 -7.39 -2.55
N ASN A 82 -10.15 -6.93 -2.57
CA ASN A 82 -10.54 -5.74 -3.32
C ASN A 82 -10.85 -4.60 -2.34
N HIS A 83 -9.82 -4.05 -1.72
CA HIS A 83 -9.96 -2.87 -0.89
C HIS A 83 -9.55 -1.61 -1.65
N HIS A 84 -10.02 -0.47 -1.17
CA HIS A 84 -9.73 0.84 -1.72
C HIS A 84 -9.18 1.76 -0.64
N HIS A 85 -8.83 2.97 -1.00
CA HIS A 85 -8.17 3.90 -0.07
C HIS A 85 -8.94 5.20 0.03
N LEU A 86 -8.97 5.75 1.25
CA LEU A 86 -9.52 7.06 1.55
C LEU A 86 -8.37 7.94 2.03
N VAL A 87 -8.15 9.07 1.38
CA VAL A 87 -7.00 9.95 1.64
C VAL A 87 -7.48 11.31 2.12
N CYS A 88 -6.92 11.79 3.23
CA CYS A 88 -7.14 13.16 3.69
C CYS A 88 -6.24 14.11 2.92
N ARG A 89 -6.86 15.12 2.26
CA ARG A 89 -6.11 16.13 1.49
C ARG A 89 -5.21 17.00 2.37
N ASP A 90 -5.58 17.18 3.64
CA ASP A 90 -4.89 18.12 4.52
C ASP A 90 -3.69 17.50 5.23
N CYS A 91 -3.84 16.31 5.83
CA CYS A 91 -2.77 15.67 6.59
C CYS A 91 -2.14 14.46 5.89
N GLY A 92 -2.72 13.99 4.78
CA GLY A 92 -2.20 12.83 4.06
C GLY A 92 -2.54 11.48 4.68
N LYS A 93 -3.36 11.44 5.74
CA LYS A 93 -3.79 10.18 6.35
C LYS A 93 -4.44 9.29 5.32
N ILE A 94 -4.05 8.02 5.30
CA ILE A 94 -4.62 7.01 4.41
C ILE A 94 -5.29 5.92 5.24
N THR A 95 -6.51 5.58 4.85
CA THR A 95 -7.28 4.51 5.50
C THR A 95 -7.74 3.52 4.45
N ASP A 96 -7.59 2.23 4.74
CA ASP A 96 -8.15 1.18 3.90
C ASP A 96 -9.67 1.14 4.06
N VAL A 97 -10.37 0.98 2.94
CA VAL A 97 -11.83 0.86 2.90
C VAL A 97 -12.17 -0.40 2.13
N ASP A 98 -12.96 -1.26 2.72
CA ASP A 98 -13.44 -2.46 2.05
C ASP A 98 -14.35 -2.07 0.88
N CYS A 99 -14.23 -2.78 -0.23
CA CYS A 99 -15.11 -2.57 -1.36
C CYS A 99 -16.54 -3.01 -1.02
N ALA A 100 -17.52 -2.15 -1.26
CA ALA A 100 -18.93 -2.46 -1.01
C ALA A 100 -19.43 -3.65 -1.83
N ILE A 101 -18.85 -3.88 -3.00
CA ILE A 101 -19.20 -5.00 -3.89
C ILE A 101 -18.38 -6.26 -3.55
N GLY A 102 -17.15 -6.08 -3.08
CA GLY A 102 -16.27 -7.17 -2.64
C GLY A 102 -15.54 -7.93 -3.74
N MET A 103 -15.85 -7.67 -5.01
CA MET A 103 -15.24 -8.36 -6.16
C MET A 103 -14.69 -7.37 -7.18
N PRO A 104 -13.47 -7.59 -7.72
CA PRO A 104 -12.96 -6.78 -8.81
C PRO A 104 -13.58 -7.21 -10.16
N PRO A 105 -13.77 -6.28 -11.12
CA PRO A 105 -13.72 -4.84 -10.88
C PRO A 105 -15.02 -4.38 -10.23
N CYS A 106 -14.94 -3.54 -9.21
CA CYS A 106 -16.12 -3.00 -8.55
C CYS A 106 -16.80 -1.89 -9.37
N LEU A 107 -16.07 -1.30 -10.30
CA LEU A 107 -16.57 -0.33 -11.26
C LEU A 107 -16.28 -0.83 -12.66
N THR A 108 -17.27 -0.74 -13.54
CA THR A 108 -17.15 -1.16 -14.94
C THR A 108 -17.25 0.08 -15.82
N PRO A 109 -16.33 0.28 -16.76
CA PRO A 109 -16.44 1.40 -17.69
C PRO A 109 -17.63 1.17 -18.64
N ILE A 110 -18.18 2.28 -19.14
CA ILE A 110 -19.32 2.24 -20.09
C ILE A 110 -18.90 1.56 -21.40
N ASP A 111 -17.64 1.75 -21.80
CA ASP A 111 -17.08 1.22 -23.03
C ASP A 111 -15.80 0.46 -22.69
N ASP A 112 -15.64 -0.73 -23.21
CA ASP A 112 -14.43 -1.53 -22.99
C ASP A 112 -13.22 -1.04 -23.78
N ALA A 113 -13.43 -0.14 -24.73
CA ALA A 113 -12.36 0.46 -25.55
C ALA A 113 -11.43 -0.56 -26.23
N GLY A 114 -11.95 -1.75 -26.53
CA GLY A 114 -11.20 -2.82 -27.18
C GLY A 114 -10.42 -3.73 -26.23
N PHE A 115 -10.61 -3.57 -24.92
CA PHE A 115 -10.00 -4.48 -23.93
C PHE A 115 -10.84 -5.76 -23.83
N SER A 116 -10.21 -6.91 -23.95
CA SER A 116 -10.89 -8.22 -23.87
C SER A 116 -11.26 -8.59 -22.44
N ALA A 117 -10.57 -8.03 -21.45
CA ALA A 117 -10.84 -8.25 -20.04
C ALA A 117 -10.51 -6.99 -19.24
N ILE A 118 -11.36 -6.69 -18.27
CA ILE A 118 -11.16 -5.59 -17.31
C ILE A 118 -11.29 -6.23 -15.93
N ASP A 119 -10.18 -6.34 -15.22
CA ASP A 119 -10.08 -7.17 -14.02
C ASP A 119 -9.98 -6.36 -12.72
N GLU A 120 -9.66 -5.08 -12.79
CA GLU A 120 -9.47 -4.26 -11.60
C GLU A 120 -9.88 -2.81 -11.84
N ALA A 121 -10.46 -2.20 -10.82
CA ALA A 121 -10.64 -0.75 -10.72
C ALA A 121 -9.97 -0.29 -9.44
N GLU A 122 -9.00 0.61 -9.54
CA GLU A 122 -8.44 1.28 -8.37
C GLU A 122 -9.28 2.50 -8.04
N VAL A 123 -9.76 2.59 -6.80
CA VAL A 123 -10.56 3.72 -6.33
C VAL A 123 -9.87 4.38 -5.14
N THR A 124 -9.66 5.68 -5.25
CA THR A 124 -9.16 6.50 -4.15
C THR A 124 -10.17 7.61 -3.90
N TRP A 125 -10.73 7.64 -2.68
CA TRP A 125 -11.58 8.74 -2.26
C TRP A 125 -10.75 9.79 -1.55
N TRP A 126 -11.04 11.05 -1.83
CA TRP A 126 -10.35 12.18 -1.26
C TRP A 126 -11.31 12.98 -0.40
N GLY A 127 -10.87 13.39 0.78
CA GLY A 127 -11.67 14.16 1.70
C GLY A 127 -10.84 14.84 2.76
N THR A 128 -11.50 15.24 3.84
CA THR A 128 -10.85 15.82 5.03
C THR A 128 -11.21 14.95 6.23
N CYS A 129 -10.21 14.43 6.92
CA CYS A 129 -10.46 13.60 8.10
C CYS A 129 -11.04 14.44 9.26
N THR A 130 -11.68 13.77 10.22
CA THR A 130 -12.34 14.45 11.34
C THR A 130 -11.38 15.29 12.16
N THR A 131 -10.15 14.84 12.38
CA THR A 131 -9.13 15.58 13.10
C THR A 131 -8.78 16.89 12.39
N CYS A 132 -8.62 16.87 11.08
CA CYS A 132 -8.35 18.09 10.30
C CYS A 132 -9.55 19.03 10.27
N THR A 133 -10.77 18.49 10.17
CA THR A 133 -12.00 19.28 10.22
C THR A 133 -12.13 19.98 11.57
N GLU A 134 -11.88 19.30 12.66
CA GLU A 134 -11.93 19.86 14.01
C GLU A 134 -10.87 20.94 14.21
N SER A 135 -9.64 20.72 13.72
CA SER A 135 -8.57 21.71 13.75
C SER A 135 -8.93 23.00 13.01
N GLN A 136 -9.59 22.88 11.84
CA GLN A 136 -10.04 24.02 11.07
C GLN A 136 -11.14 24.81 11.77
N LYS A 137 -12.05 24.15 12.48
CA LYS A 137 -13.08 24.78 13.28
C LYS A 137 -12.51 25.58 14.46
N GLY A 138 -11.41 25.12 15.04
CA GLY A 138 -10.74 25.81 16.15
C GLY A 138 -9.97 27.07 15.75
N GLN A 139 -9.82 27.34 14.45
CA GLN A 139 -9.08 28.49 13.93
C GLN A 139 -9.98 29.68 13.52
N ARG A 140 -11.27 29.58 13.76
CA ARG A 140 -12.23 30.68 13.48
C ARG A 140 -12.40 31.59 14.68
#